data_4d8001669892e9b8930bdac5aa6fc57b
#
_entry.id   4d8001669892e9b8930bdac5aa6fc57b
#
_cell.length_a   1.000
_cell.length_b   1.000
_cell.length_c   1.000
_cell.angle_alpha   90.00
_cell.angle_beta   90.00
_cell.angle_gamma   90.00
#
_symmetry.space_group_name_H-M   'P 1'
#
loop_
_entity.id
_entity.type
_entity.pdbx_description
1 polymer ?
#
loop_
_entity_poly.entity_id
_entity_poly.type
_entity_poly.pdbx_seq_one_letter_code
_entity_poly.pdbx_strand_id
1 'polypeptide(L)'
;TLDETENRMLIITGPNMAGKSTYMRQNALIALMAQIGSFVPASSCHVGVVDAIFTRVGASDDLAAGQSTFMVEMTEVAEILQRATKSSLVILDEIGRGTSTFDGMSIARAVVEYICDNIGCKTLFATHYHELTSMDQDVDGIKNYNIAVKKRGEDITFLRRIVQGPADDSYGIEVAKLAGLPEAVIKRAHAVLRQLEATAPGANKAMQLDFETVEAYN
;
A
#
# COMPACT_ATOMS: atom_id res chain seq x y z
N THR A 1 -7.87 1.27 -13.21
CA THR A 1 -8.05 2.62 -13.77
C THR A 1 -7.77 3.63 -12.67
N LEU A 2 -7.07 4.72 -12.99
CA LEU A 2 -7.03 5.95 -12.21
C LEU A 2 -7.85 6.99 -12.96
N ASP A 3 -8.74 7.70 -12.27
CA ASP A 3 -9.59 8.75 -12.85
C ASP A 3 -9.66 9.98 -11.93
N GLU A 4 -10.50 10.93 -12.24
CA GLU A 4 -10.62 12.18 -11.47
C GLU A 4 -11.74 12.17 -10.43
N THR A 5 -12.46 11.05 -10.31
CA THR A 5 -13.65 10.93 -9.49
C THR A 5 -13.54 9.81 -8.46
N GLU A 6 -13.91 8.58 -8.84
CA GLU A 6 -14.02 7.45 -7.91
C GLU A 6 -12.70 6.73 -7.64
N ASN A 7 -11.75 6.78 -8.59
CA ASN A 7 -10.47 6.08 -8.50
C ASN A 7 -9.29 7.06 -8.57
N ARG A 8 -9.39 8.15 -7.84
CA ARG A 8 -8.35 9.20 -7.83
C ARG A 8 -7.11 8.74 -7.08
N MET A 9 -7.29 8.02 -5.98
CA MET A 9 -6.23 7.42 -5.21
C MET A 9 -6.46 5.92 -5.03
N LEU A 10 -5.43 5.11 -5.32
CA LEU A 10 -5.45 3.68 -5.03
C LEU A 10 -4.53 3.40 -3.83
N ILE A 11 -5.12 2.95 -2.72
CA ILE A 11 -4.37 2.39 -1.60
C ILE A 11 -4.08 0.93 -1.92
N ILE A 12 -2.81 0.59 -2.01
CA ILE A 12 -2.34 -0.73 -2.43
C ILE A 12 -1.70 -1.43 -1.25
N THR A 13 -2.34 -2.49 -0.76
CA THR A 13 -1.86 -3.32 0.33
C THR A 13 -1.32 -4.66 -0.17
N GLY A 14 -0.76 -5.45 0.73
CA GLY A 14 -0.24 -6.78 0.44
C GLY A 14 1.23 -6.95 0.82
N PRO A 15 1.77 -8.18 0.73
CA PRO A 15 3.09 -8.52 1.24
C PRO A 15 4.20 -7.83 0.46
N ASN A 16 5.34 -7.64 1.14
CA ASN A 16 6.57 -7.21 0.48
C ASN A 16 7.01 -8.33 -0.50
N MET A 17 7.76 -7.98 -1.54
CA MET A 17 8.18 -8.85 -2.64
C MET A 17 7.04 -9.34 -3.56
N ALA A 18 5.77 -9.07 -3.28
CA ALA A 18 4.65 -9.46 -4.13
C ALA A 18 4.54 -8.63 -5.42
N GLY A 19 5.22 -7.47 -5.50
CA GLY A 19 5.30 -6.64 -6.70
C GLY A 19 4.56 -5.31 -6.63
N LYS A 20 4.17 -4.79 -5.44
CA LYS A 20 3.53 -3.47 -5.28
C LYS A 20 4.34 -2.35 -5.94
N SER A 21 5.58 -2.17 -5.50
CA SER A 21 6.48 -1.13 -6.01
C SER A 21 6.75 -1.28 -7.51
N THR A 22 6.88 -2.53 -8.01
CA THR A 22 7.06 -2.81 -9.44
C THR A 22 5.85 -2.36 -10.24
N TYR A 23 4.63 -2.68 -9.77
CA TYR A 23 3.39 -2.25 -10.41
C TYR A 23 3.27 -0.72 -10.46
N MET A 24 3.58 -0.03 -9.37
CA MET A 24 3.51 1.43 -9.32
C MET A 24 4.52 2.09 -10.26
N ARG A 25 5.78 1.64 -10.25
CA ARG A 25 6.82 2.11 -11.17
C ARG A 25 6.45 1.86 -12.63
N GLN A 26 5.86 0.71 -12.93
CA GLN A 26 5.36 0.38 -14.29
C GLN A 26 4.33 1.41 -14.75
N ASN A 27 3.38 1.82 -13.89
CA ASN A 27 2.39 2.83 -14.24
C ASN A 27 3.03 4.19 -14.53
N ALA A 28 4.02 4.62 -13.72
CA ALA A 28 4.77 5.84 -13.99
C ALA A 28 5.48 5.80 -15.33
N LEU A 29 6.18 4.70 -15.63
CA LEU A 29 6.90 4.53 -16.88
C LEU A 29 5.96 4.51 -18.09
N ILE A 30 4.81 3.82 -18.00
CA ILE A 30 3.80 3.80 -19.06
C ILE A 30 3.26 5.22 -19.31
N ALA A 31 2.94 5.98 -18.26
CA ALA A 31 2.49 7.36 -18.40
C ALA A 31 3.55 8.23 -19.08
N LEU A 32 4.82 8.12 -18.67
CA LEU A 32 5.93 8.85 -19.28
C LEU A 32 6.12 8.46 -20.75
N MET A 33 6.15 7.16 -21.07
CA MET A 33 6.30 6.65 -22.44
C MET A 33 5.18 7.15 -23.34
N ALA A 34 3.93 7.10 -22.88
CA ALA A 34 2.79 7.60 -23.64
C ALA A 34 2.91 9.10 -23.92
N GLN A 35 3.35 9.90 -22.97
CA GLN A 35 3.49 11.35 -23.11
C GLN A 35 4.59 11.78 -24.06
N ILE A 36 5.68 11.02 -24.17
CA ILE A 36 6.75 11.29 -25.14
C ILE A 36 6.44 10.68 -26.54
N GLY A 37 5.24 10.12 -26.73
CA GLY A 37 4.83 9.53 -28.02
C GLY A 37 5.41 8.14 -28.30
N SER A 38 5.92 7.45 -27.29
CA SER A 38 6.43 6.08 -27.41
C SER A 38 5.31 5.04 -27.37
N PHE A 39 5.54 3.88 -27.97
CA PHE A 39 4.69 2.71 -27.74
C PHE A 39 4.80 2.25 -26.27
N VAL A 40 3.70 1.77 -25.74
CA VAL A 40 3.59 1.24 -24.37
C VAL A 40 3.34 -0.27 -24.40
N PRO A 41 3.79 -1.02 -23.39
CA PRO A 41 3.60 -2.48 -23.31
C PRO A 41 2.17 -2.84 -22.88
N ALA A 42 1.18 -2.47 -23.70
CA ALA A 42 -0.24 -2.73 -23.45
C ALA A 42 -0.97 -2.94 -24.77
N SER A 43 -2.04 -3.74 -24.77
CA SER A 43 -2.93 -3.92 -25.91
C SER A 43 -3.75 -2.67 -26.23
N SER A 44 -4.06 -1.88 -25.21
CA SER A 44 -4.67 -0.55 -25.30
C SER A 44 -4.26 0.29 -24.12
N CYS A 45 -4.11 1.59 -24.31
CA CYS A 45 -3.74 2.52 -23.26
C CYS A 45 -4.42 3.87 -23.51
N HIS A 46 -5.09 4.39 -22.47
CA HIS A 46 -5.64 5.74 -22.47
C HIS A 46 -5.02 6.50 -21.30
N VAL A 47 -4.21 7.51 -21.60
CA VAL A 47 -3.51 8.33 -20.62
C VAL A 47 -3.90 9.78 -20.83
N GLY A 48 -4.46 10.40 -19.77
CA GLY A 48 -4.64 11.86 -19.76
C GLY A 48 -3.31 12.58 -19.66
N VAL A 49 -3.30 13.86 -19.99
CA VAL A 49 -2.10 14.69 -19.86
C VAL A 49 -1.69 14.79 -18.39
N VAL A 50 -0.42 14.52 -18.11
CA VAL A 50 0.20 14.60 -16.79
C VAL A 50 1.27 15.69 -16.83
N ASP A 51 1.18 16.69 -15.98
CA ASP A 51 2.15 17.80 -15.93
C ASP A 51 3.46 17.42 -15.26
N ALA A 52 3.39 16.52 -14.26
CA ALA A 52 4.55 16.00 -13.55
C ALA A 52 4.28 14.59 -13.01
N ILE A 53 5.33 13.79 -12.90
CA ILE A 53 5.31 12.47 -12.26
C ILE A 53 6.23 12.55 -11.05
N PHE A 54 5.65 12.43 -9.87
CA PHE A 54 6.40 12.41 -8.61
C PHE A 54 6.46 10.98 -8.07
N THR A 55 7.64 10.56 -7.64
CA THR A 55 7.80 9.21 -7.09
C THR A 55 8.61 9.27 -5.80
N ARG A 56 8.09 8.65 -4.75
CA ARG A 56 8.82 8.30 -3.55
C ARG A 56 8.74 6.79 -3.41
N VAL A 57 9.77 6.08 -3.84
CA VAL A 57 9.80 4.61 -3.89
C VAL A 57 11.14 4.09 -3.39
N GLY A 58 11.11 3.39 -2.25
CA GLY A 58 12.28 2.79 -1.62
C GLY A 58 13.12 3.80 -0.85
N ALA A 59 13.91 3.32 0.12
CA ALA A 59 14.96 4.09 0.74
C ALA A 59 16.20 4.05 -0.15
N SER A 60 16.66 5.19 -0.65
CA SER A 60 18.06 5.32 -1.02
C SER A 60 18.80 5.67 0.26
N ASP A 61 19.60 4.71 0.77
CA ASP A 61 20.53 4.98 1.85
C ASP A 61 21.61 5.91 1.31
N ASP A 62 21.36 7.21 1.31
CA ASP A 62 22.43 8.18 1.09
C ASP A 62 23.21 8.39 2.41
N LEU A 63 24.01 7.38 2.73
CA LEU A 63 24.92 7.40 3.89
C LEU A 63 25.94 8.55 3.84
N ALA A 64 26.13 9.15 2.67
CA ALA A 64 27.10 10.23 2.46
C ALA A 64 26.65 11.58 3.07
N ALA A 65 25.34 11.80 3.19
CA ALA A 65 24.81 13.08 3.68
C ALA A 65 24.60 13.14 5.21
N GLY A 66 24.81 12.04 5.95
CA GLY A 66 24.65 12.00 7.41
C GLY A 66 23.21 12.25 7.91
N GLN A 67 22.23 12.27 7.01
CA GLN A 67 20.81 12.43 7.36
C GLN A 67 20.18 11.07 7.65
N SER A 68 19.22 11.03 8.58
CA SER A 68 18.42 9.84 8.80
C SER A 68 17.56 9.56 7.56
N THR A 69 17.41 8.27 7.20
CA THR A 69 16.57 7.82 6.09
C THR A 69 15.13 8.35 6.19
N PHE A 70 14.62 8.51 7.42
CA PHE A 70 13.32 9.10 7.68
C PHE A 70 13.26 10.60 7.36
N MET A 71 14.32 11.37 7.67
CA MET A 71 14.36 12.79 7.31
C MET A 71 14.40 12.99 5.80
N VAL A 72 15.18 12.17 5.08
CA VAL A 72 15.21 12.20 3.61
C VAL A 72 13.81 11.90 3.05
N GLU A 73 13.15 10.85 3.56
CA GLU A 73 11.77 10.51 3.18
C GLU A 73 10.81 11.69 3.39
N MET A 74 10.85 12.32 4.55
CA MET A 74 9.94 13.45 4.86
C MET A 74 10.24 14.67 4.00
N THR A 75 11.49 14.92 3.66
CA THR A 75 11.88 16.01 2.75
C THR A 75 11.35 15.78 1.34
N GLU A 76 11.46 14.56 0.81
CA GLU A 76 10.93 14.19 -0.51
C GLU A 76 9.40 14.27 -0.54
N VAL A 77 8.72 13.78 0.51
CA VAL A 77 7.27 13.90 0.63
C VAL A 77 6.84 15.37 0.69
N ALA A 78 7.53 16.20 1.48
CA ALA A 78 7.24 17.63 1.57
C ALA A 78 7.38 18.33 0.21
N GLU A 79 8.42 18.03 -0.57
CA GLU A 79 8.61 18.56 -1.92
C GLU A 79 7.47 18.14 -2.85
N ILE A 80 7.05 16.88 -2.80
CA ILE A 80 5.91 16.38 -3.59
C ILE A 80 4.64 17.15 -3.25
N LEU A 81 4.31 17.27 -1.96
CA LEU A 81 3.09 17.95 -1.51
C LEU A 81 3.06 19.45 -1.87
N GLN A 82 4.24 20.08 -1.94
CA GLN A 82 4.36 21.49 -2.33
C GLN A 82 4.25 21.72 -3.85
N ARG A 83 4.66 20.76 -4.66
CA ARG A 83 4.79 20.92 -6.12
C ARG A 83 3.72 20.21 -6.93
N ALA A 84 3.10 19.17 -6.38
CA ALA A 84 2.08 18.42 -7.10
C ALA A 84 0.85 19.28 -7.36
N THR A 85 0.27 19.12 -8.55
CA THR A 85 -0.97 19.77 -8.98
C THR A 85 -2.05 18.70 -9.21
N LYS A 86 -3.28 19.13 -9.46
CA LYS A 86 -4.39 18.23 -9.81
C LYS A 86 -4.08 17.33 -11.04
N SER A 87 -3.23 17.80 -11.94
CA SER A 87 -2.85 17.07 -13.16
C SER A 87 -1.63 16.16 -12.98
N SER A 88 -1.03 16.13 -11.80
CA SER A 88 0.15 15.30 -11.52
C SER A 88 -0.22 13.82 -11.30
N LEU A 89 0.75 12.94 -11.53
CA LEU A 89 0.73 11.54 -11.10
C LEU A 89 1.71 11.38 -9.93
N VAL A 90 1.19 10.94 -8.78
CA VAL A 90 1.98 10.77 -7.56
C VAL A 90 2.08 9.28 -7.20
N ILE A 91 3.28 8.83 -6.87
CA ILE A 91 3.57 7.46 -6.43
C ILE A 91 4.30 7.49 -5.10
N LEU A 92 3.65 6.97 -4.06
CA LEU A 92 4.17 6.91 -2.71
C LEU A 92 4.23 5.47 -2.24
N ASP A 93 5.41 5.00 -1.85
CA ASP A 93 5.65 3.63 -1.42
C ASP A 93 6.14 3.57 0.02
N GLU A 94 5.32 2.98 0.90
CA GLU A 94 5.61 2.71 2.30
C GLU A 94 6.02 3.96 3.12
N ILE A 95 5.30 5.06 2.97
CA ILE A 95 5.53 6.29 3.74
C ILE A 95 5.31 6.06 5.24
N GLY A 96 6.22 6.62 6.06
CA GLY A 96 6.14 6.54 7.52
C GLY A 96 6.83 5.32 8.12
N ARG A 97 7.54 4.50 7.32
CA ARG A 97 8.18 3.27 7.81
C ARG A 97 9.41 3.52 8.68
N GLY A 98 10.04 4.68 8.55
CA GLY A 98 11.30 5.02 9.25
C GLY A 98 11.16 5.51 10.69
N THR A 99 9.95 5.47 11.29
CA THR A 99 9.66 5.93 12.65
C THR A 99 8.79 4.95 13.42
N SER A 100 8.25 5.33 14.60
CA SER A 100 7.34 4.48 15.37
C SER A 100 6.06 4.18 14.56
N THR A 101 5.43 3.03 14.81
CA THR A 101 4.25 2.59 14.05
C THR A 101 3.11 3.63 14.09
N PHE A 102 2.83 4.19 15.26
CA PHE A 102 1.73 5.17 15.39
C PHE A 102 2.06 6.51 14.73
N ASP A 103 3.30 7.00 14.85
CA ASP A 103 3.72 8.24 14.18
C ASP A 103 3.70 8.05 12.67
N GLY A 104 4.28 6.94 12.18
CA GLY A 104 4.32 6.62 10.76
C GLY A 104 2.93 6.50 10.14
N MET A 105 2.02 5.78 10.80
CA MET A 105 0.64 5.64 10.38
C MET A 105 -0.10 6.99 10.38
N SER A 106 0.11 7.82 11.40
CA SER A 106 -0.51 9.15 11.50
C SER A 106 -0.05 10.07 10.38
N ILE A 107 1.26 10.07 10.07
CA ILE A 107 1.82 10.84 8.97
C ILE A 107 1.26 10.32 7.63
N ALA A 108 1.28 9.01 7.41
CA ALA A 108 0.77 8.41 6.18
C ALA A 108 -0.70 8.76 5.93
N ARG A 109 -1.55 8.69 6.97
CA ARG A 109 -2.95 9.09 6.89
C ARG A 109 -3.10 10.57 6.55
N ALA A 110 -2.39 11.45 7.25
CA ALA A 110 -2.45 12.89 7.00
C ALA A 110 -1.99 13.27 5.59
N VAL A 111 -0.98 12.58 5.05
CA VAL A 111 -0.53 12.74 3.65
C VAL A 111 -1.62 12.34 2.67
N VAL A 112 -2.30 11.21 2.89
CA VAL A 112 -3.43 10.76 2.06
C VAL A 112 -4.55 11.79 2.07
N GLU A 113 -4.99 12.22 3.25
CA GLU A 113 -6.04 13.24 3.43
C GLU A 113 -5.66 14.55 2.72
N TYR A 114 -4.42 15.04 2.93
CA TYR A 114 -3.95 16.27 2.30
C TYR A 114 -3.95 16.19 0.76
N ILE A 115 -3.51 15.07 0.19
CA ILE A 115 -3.54 14.87 -1.27
C ILE A 115 -4.97 14.88 -1.79
N CYS A 116 -5.90 14.21 -1.10
CA CYS A 116 -7.29 14.15 -1.53
C CYS A 116 -8.00 15.50 -1.44
N ASP A 117 -7.80 16.24 -0.34
CA ASP A 117 -8.57 17.46 -0.03
C ASP A 117 -7.98 18.70 -0.69
N ASN A 118 -6.65 18.80 -0.78
CA ASN A 118 -5.97 20.02 -1.20
C ASN A 118 -5.36 19.94 -2.61
N ILE A 119 -4.90 18.77 -3.05
CA ILE A 119 -4.24 18.64 -4.36
C ILE A 119 -5.18 18.02 -5.39
N GLY A 120 -5.81 16.89 -5.06
CA GLY A 120 -6.74 16.19 -5.93
C GLY A 120 -6.08 15.45 -7.09
N CYS A 121 -4.78 15.11 -7.01
CA CYS A 121 -4.05 14.43 -8.07
C CYS A 121 -4.30 12.91 -8.09
N LYS A 122 -3.96 12.29 -9.23
CA LYS A 122 -3.97 10.83 -9.36
C LYS A 122 -2.83 10.22 -8.58
N THR A 123 -3.13 9.31 -7.64
CA THR A 123 -2.13 8.79 -6.71
C THR A 123 -2.18 7.27 -6.59
N LEU A 124 -1.00 6.64 -6.61
CA LEU A 124 -0.79 5.26 -6.18
C LEU A 124 -0.06 5.28 -4.83
N PHE A 125 -0.69 4.75 -3.80
CA PHE A 125 -0.18 4.76 -2.44
C PHE A 125 -0.04 3.33 -1.92
N ALA A 126 1.17 2.78 -1.88
CA ALA A 126 1.41 1.48 -1.27
C ALA A 126 1.71 1.63 0.22
N THR A 127 1.12 0.76 1.02
CA THR A 127 1.32 0.77 2.47
C THR A 127 1.23 -0.63 3.07
N HIS A 128 1.86 -0.79 4.22
CA HIS A 128 1.69 -1.93 5.11
C HIS A 128 0.75 -1.63 6.29
N TYR A 129 0.28 -0.37 6.41
CA TYR A 129 -0.72 0.02 7.41
C TYR A 129 -2.11 -0.37 6.92
N HIS A 130 -2.63 -1.51 7.40
CA HIS A 130 -3.95 -2.01 7.03
C HIS A 130 -5.08 -1.08 7.49
N GLU A 131 -4.84 -0.31 8.54
CA GLU A 131 -5.79 0.66 9.07
C GLU A 131 -6.18 1.75 8.06
N LEU A 132 -5.26 2.07 7.14
CA LEU A 132 -5.54 3.07 6.09
C LEU A 132 -6.57 2.57 5.06
N THR A 133 -6.84 1.28 5.00
CA THR A 133 -7.87 0.75 4.09
C THR A 133 -9.27 1.20 4.45
N SER A 134 -9.55 1.57 5.71
CA SER A 134 -10.85 2.12 6.12
C SER A 134 -11.15 3.48 5.48
N MET A 135 -10.14 4.18 4.97
CA MET A 135 -10.31 5.52 4.38
C MET A 135 -11.14 5.51 3.08
N ASP A 136 -11.31 4.36 2.43
CA ASP A 136 -12.20 4.25 1.25
C ASP A 136 -13.68 4.42 1.59
N GLN A 137 -14.04 4.33 2.88
CA GLN A 137 -15.40 4.56 3.39
C GLN A 137 -15.62 6.02 3.80
N ASP A 138 -14.55 6.72 4.17
CA ASP A 138 -14.62 8.07 4.76
C ASP A 138 -14.23 9.17 3.76
N VAL A 139 -13.45 8.84 2.72
CA VAL A 139 -12.88 9.83 1.78
C VAL A 139 -13.21 9.45 0.34
N ASP A 140 -13.91 10.34 -0.35
CA ASP A 140 -14.28 10.16 -1.74
C ASP A 140 -13.06 10.10 -2.67
N GLY A 141 -13.11 9.19 -3.64
CA GLY A 141 -12.04 9.02 -4.63
C GLY A 141 -10.92 8.09 -4.19
N ILE A 142 -11.00 7.49 -3.01
CA ILE A 142 -10.09 6.43 -2.56
C ILE A 142 -10.68 5.06 -2.88
N LYS A 143 -9.85 4.16 -3.40
CA LYS A 143 -10.18 2.74 -3.58
C LYS A 143 -9.05 1.85 -3.09
N ASN A 144 -9.44 0.77 -2.43
CA ASN A 144 -8.50 -0.25 -1.97
C ASN A 144 -8.19 -1.26 -3.08
N TYR A 145 -6.93 -1.61 -3.18
CA TYR A 145 -6.41 -2.67 -4.04
C TYR A 145 -5.39 -3.50 -3.27
N ASN A 146 -5.23 -4.74 -3.68
CA ASN A 146 -4.20 -5.61 -3.12
C ASN A 146 -3.51 -6.43 -4.21
N ILE A 147 -2.37 -7.03 -3.84
CA ILE A 147 -1.71 -8.03 -4.68
C ILE A 147 -2.35 -9.39 -4.42
N ALA A 148 -2.90 -10.00 -5.46
CA ALA A 148 -3.51 -11.32 -5.36
C ALA A 148 -2.50 -12.39 -4.95
N VAL A 149 -2.87 -13.15 -3.93
CA VAL A 149 -2.10 -14.28 -3.39
C VAL A 149 -2.93 -15.55 -3.54
N LYS A 150 -2.31 -16.63 -3.96
CA LYS A 150 -2.93 -17.96 -3.97
C LYS A 150 -2.33 -18.80 -2.86
N LYS A 151 -3.16 -19.23 -1.92
CA LYS A 151 -2.79 -20.12 -0.82
C LYS A 151 -3.14 -21.57 -1.19
N ARG A 152 -2.19 -22.48 -1.01
CA ARG A 152 -2.41 -23.93 -1.12
C ARG A 152 -1.83 -24.60 0.13
N GLY A 153 -2.66 -24.89 1.13
CA GLY A 153 -2.21 -25.35 2.45
C GLY A 153 -1.29 -24.32 3.09
N GLU A 154 -0.04 -24.71 3.39
CA GLU A 154 0.98 -23.81 3.94
C GLU A 154 1.79 -23.03 2.89
N ASP A 155 1.60 -23.33 1.60
CA ASP A 155 2.34 -22.69 0.53
C ASP A 155 1.58 -21.50 -0.03
N ILE A 156 2.31 -20.40 -0.26
CA ILE A 156 1.78 -19.19 -0.89
C ILE A 156 2.44 -18.98 -2.25
N THR A 157 1.65 -18.50 -3.21
CA THR A 157 2.11 -18.05 -4.52
C THR A 157 1.63 -16.64 -4.78
N PHE A 158 2.55 -15.71 -5.00
CA PHE A 158 2.22 -14.36 -5.40
C PHE A 158 1.84 -14.34 -6.88
N LEU A 159 0.60 -13.97 -7.18
CA LEU A 159 0.10 -13.97 -8.57
C LEU A 159 0.55 -12.72 -9.33
N ARG A 160 1.16 -11.75 -8.66
CA ARG A 160 1.62 -10.46 -9.25
C ARG A 160 0.53 -9.74 -10.04
N ARG A 161 -0.70 -9.86 -9.56
CA ARG A 161 -1.89 -9.19 -10.12
C ARG A 161 -2.49 -8.30 -9.06
N ILE A 162 -2.79 -7.07 -9.45
CA ILE A 162 -3.55 -6.14 -8.62
C ILE A 162 -5.03 -6.46 -8.77
N VAL A 163 -5.71 -6.61 -7.64
CA VAL A 163 -7.16 -6.85 -7.57
C VAL A 163 -7.79 -5.83 -6.62
N GLN A 164 -9.03 -5.48 -6.86
CA GLN A 164 -9.77 -4.54 -6.03
C GLN A 164 -10.11 -5.18 -4.67
N GLY A 165 -10.11 -4.37 -3.63
CA GLY A 165 -10.35 -4.73 -2.24
C GLY A 165 -9.08 -4.66 -1.39
N PRO A 166 -9.22 -4.62 -0.04
CA PRO A 166 -8.09 -4.69 0.89
C PRO A 166 -7.45 -6.08 0.85
N ALA A 167 -6.22 -6.21 1.37
CA ALA A 167 -5.62 -7.52 1.60
C ALA A 167 -6.27 -8.16 2.84
N ASP A 168 -6.67 -9.42 2.72
CA ASP A 168 -7.33 -10.16 3.81
C ASP A 168 -6.35 -10.54 4.94
N ASP A 169 -5.09 -10.84 4.60
CA ASP A 169 -4.07 -11.33 5.52
C ASP A 169 -2.72 -10.61 5.36
N SER A 170 -1.93 -10.58 6.43
CA SER A 170 -0.50 -10.28 6.36
C SER A 170 0.28 -11.58 6.09
N TYR A 171 1.21 -11.55 5.14
CA TYR A 171 1.99 -12.73 4.73
C TYR A 171 3.46 -12.65 5.15
N GLY A 172 3.77 -11.84 6.19
CA GLY A 172 5.15 -11.62 6.62
C GLY A 172 5.86 -12.89 7.09
N ILE A 173 5.16 -13.77 7.82
CA ILE A 173 5.73 -15.02 8.33
C ILE A 173 5.96 -16.01 7.20
N GLU A 174 5.06 -16.08 6.23
CA GLU A 174 5.19 -16.90 5.03
C GLU A 174 6.37 -16.44 4.16
N VAL A 175 6.55 -15.13 4.01
CA VAL A 175 7.75 -14.57 3.32
C VAL A 175 9.02 -14.95 4.07
N ALA A 176 9.02 -14.87 5.40
CA ALA A 176 10.16 -15.28 6.22
C ALA A 176 10.49 -16.78 6.06
N LYS A 177 9.45 -17.65 5.96
CA LYS A 177 9.60 -19.07 5.64
C LYS A 177 10.24 -19.28 4.27
N LEU A 178 9.76 -18.55 3.25
CA LEU A 178 10.33 -18.61 1.89
C LEU A 178 11.78 -18.11 1.84
N ALA A 179 12.15 -17.16 2.70
CA ALA A 179 13.52 -16.67 2.84
C ALA A 179 14.45 -17.66 3.58
N GLY A 180 13.93 -18.79 4.08
CA GLY A 180 14.71 -19.84 4.70
C GLY A 180 14.94 -19.65 6.21
N LEU A 181 14.11 -18.90 6.92
CA LEU A 181 14.18 -18.84 8.38
C LEU A 181 13.93 -20.24 8.98
N PRO A 182 14.64 -20.62 10.06
CA PRO A 182 14.46 -21.91 10.71
C PRO A 182 13.01 -22.18 11.12
N GLU A 183 12.54 -23.41 10.93
CA GLU A 183 11.14 -23.77 11.19
C GLU A 183 10.71 -23.50 12.66
N ALA A 184 11.62 -23.64 13.62
CA ALA A 184 11.36 -23.32 15.01
C ALA A 184 11.02 -21.81 15.23
N VAL A 185 11.69 -20.93 14.48
CA VAL A 185 11.42 -19.47 14.50
C VAL A 185 10.05 -19.19 13.88
N ILE A 186 9.73 -19.82 12.74
CA ILE A 186 8.44 -19.67 12.05
C ILE A 186 7.29 -20.14 12.95
N LYS A 187 7.39 -21.31 13.57
CA LYS A 187 6.39 -21.81 14.53
C LYS A 187 6.18 -20.86 15.70
N ARG A 188 7.28 -20.30 16.23
CA ARG A 188 7.19 -19.33 17.33
C ARG A 188 6.55 -18.02 16.87
N ALA A 189 6.89 -17.54 15.67
CA ALA A 189 6.30 -16.31 15.11
C ALA A 189 4.78 -16.45 14.97
N HIS A 190 4.26 -17.54 14.42
CA HIS A 190 2.82 -17.81 14.37
C HIS A 190 2.15 -17.84 15.76
N ALA A 191 2.82 -18.42 16.75
CA ALA A 191 2.27 -18.44 18.12
C ALA A 191 2.21 -17.03 18.73
N VAL A 192 3.24 -16.21 18.49
CA VAL A 192 3.26 -14.81 18.95
C VAL A 192 2.20 -13.97 18.22
N LEU A 193 2.07 -14.14 16.88
CA LEU A 193 1.05 -13.43 16.10
C LEU A 193 -0.35 -13.67 16.67
N ARG A 194 -0.73 -14.93 16.89
CA ARG A 194 -2.03 -15.27 17.50
C ARG A 194 -2.24 -14.62 18.88
N GLN A 195 -1.18 -14.51 19.69
CA GLN A 195 -1.27 -13.84 21.00
C GLN A 195 -1.51 -12.33 20.84
N LEU A 196 -0.82 -11.70 19.90
CA LEU A 196 -0.98 -10.26 19.63
C LEU A 196 -2.36 -9.94 19.07
N GLU A 197 -2.85 -10.74 18.11
CA GLU A 197 -4.20 -10.60 17.55
C GLU A 197 -5.29 -10.77 18.60
N ALA A 198 -5.15 -11.74 19.53
CA ALA A 198 -6.09 -11.94 20.61
C ALA A 198 -6.11 -10.79 21.66
N THR A 199 -5.05 -9.99 21.72
CA THR A 199 -4.95 -8.83 22.64
C THR A 199 -5.22 -7.49 21.96
N ALA A 200 -5.39 -7.46 20.64
CA ALA A 200 -5.65 -6.24 19.89
C ALA A 200 -7.01 -5.62 20.27
N PRO A 201 -7.11 -4.29 20.42
CA PRO A 201 -8.38 -3.61 20.64
C PRO A 201 -9.30 -3.84 19.42
N GLY A 202 -10.35 -4.63 19.59
CA GLY A 202 -11.29 -5.00 18.51
C GLY A 202 -11.46 -6.51 18.31
N ALA A 203 -10.55 -7.36 18.79
CA ALA A 203 -10.66 -8.82 18.68
C ALA A 203 -11.95 -9.37 19.34
N ASN A 204 -12.43 -8.73 20.42
CA ASN A 204 -13.68 -9.11 21.08
C ASN A 204 -14.95 -8.77 20.28
N LYS A 205 -14.90 -7.87 19.30
CA LYS A 205 -16.08 -7.52 18.48
C LYS A 205 -16.34 -8.54 17.36
N ALA A 206 -15.29 -9.07 16.76
CA ALA A 206 -15.40 -10.10 15.74
C ALA A 206 -15.89 -11.43 16.35
N MET A 207 -15.42 -11.76 17.56
CA MET A 207 -15.82 -12.99 18.28
C MET A 207 -17.29 -12.96 18.77
N GLN A 208 -17.85 -11.78 19.05
CA GLN A 208 -19.28 -11.65 19.41
C GLN A 208 -20.23 -11.74 18.20
N LEU A 209 -19.78 -11.33 17.01
CA LEU A 209 -20.60 -11.41 15.80
C LEU A 209 -20.75 -12.86 15.27
N ASP A 210 -19.75 -13.72 15.45
CA ASP A 210 -19.81 -15.13 15.04
C ASP A 210 -20.73 -15.97 15.95
N PHE A 211 -20.93 -15.60 17.22
CA PHE A 211 -21.85 -16.31 18.13
C PHE A 211 -23.33 -15.97 17.87
N GLU A 212 -23.64 -14.76 17.42
CA GLU A 212 -25.04 -14.39 17.12
C GLU A 212 -25.56 -14.96 15.79
N THR A 213 -24.66 -15.29 14.85
CA THR A 213 -25.05 -15.89 13.56
C THR A 213 -25.34 -17.39 13.64
N VAL A 214 -24.89 -18.08 14.68
CA VAL A 214 -25.12 -19.54 14.84
C VAL A 214 -26.47 -19.83 15.51
N GLU A 215 -27.04 -18.91 16.27
CA GLU A 215 -28.38 -19.09 16.89
C GLU A 215 -29.56 -18.78 15.94
N ALA A 216 -29.31 -18.19 14.76
CA ALA A 216 -30.38 -17.84 13.81
C ALA A 216 -30.71 -18.96 12.80
N TYR A 217 -30.09 -20.14 12.91
CA TYR A 217 -30.31 -21.29 12.01
C TYR A 217 -30.64 -22.60 12.76
N ASN A 218 -31.28 -22.52 13.95
CA ASN A 218 -31.92 -23.66 14.59
C ASN A 218 -33.42 -23.46 14.75
#